data_53b602aeeb8cedd00e821e2ae72e63e0
#
_entry.id   53b602aeeb8cedd00e821e2ae72e63e0
#
_cell.length_a   1.000
_cell.length_b   1.000
_cell.length_c   1.000
_cell.angle_alpha   90.00
_cell.angle_beta   90.00
_cell.angle_gamma   90.00
#
_symmetry.space_group_name_H-M   'P 1'
#
loop_
_entity.id
_entity.type
_entity.pdbx_description
1 polymer ?
#
loop_
_entity_poly.entity_id
_entity_poly.type
_entity_poly.pdbx_seq_one_letter_code
_entity_poly.pdbx_strand_id
1 'polypeptide(L)'
;MPAVPSCLLEPIWVEFRALLGAERPPFDPGHPLGCHRRRVADRVVFEHVVAALVHGSGYERIASPGCSDRTIRRRLAEWAAAGLGEQVHAAAVRAYDLIIGLELGDVAVDGCLTKAPCGGPLAGPSPVDRRKGGLKRSVATEAAGIPLGIAAAGASRHDSPLLAPTLDAAASQLGGMLPGQRTCHLDAAYDGKPTRQALDELGFRAEIARLGIPAPIQATRRWPIERTNSWMNGYGKLRRMTDRNPAIVVFYLYLAAAFVTIRQLIQRARTRYRWDTGPTTKRLK
;
A
#
# COMPACT_ATOMS: atom_id res chain seq x y z
N MET A 1 -6.45 19.14 -12.68
CA MET A 1 -7.06 18.79 -11.38
C MET A 1 -6.20 17.73 -10.72
N PRO A 2 -5.94 17.79 -9.41
CA PRO A 2 -5.18 16.75 -8.72
C PRO A 2 -5.89 15.39 -8.84
N ALA A 3 -5.10 14.32 -8.97
CA ALA A 3 -5.63 12.96 -9.13
C ALA A 3 -6.36 12.41 -7.88
N VAL A 4 -6.13 13.04 -6.73
CA VAL A 4 -6.81 12.75 -5.45
C VAL A 4 -7.20 14.05 -4.77
N PRO A 5 -8.23 14.05 -3.89
CA PRO A 5 -8.60 15.23 -3.10
C PRO A 5 -7.44 15.76 -2.26
N SER A 6 -7.36 17.08 -2.11
CA SER A 6 -6.29 17.74 -1.32
C SER A 6 -6.21 17.22 0.11
N CYS A 7 -7.35 16.93 0.75
CA CYS A 7 -7.39 16.38 2.10
C CYS A 7 -6.69 15.01 2.24
N LEU A 8 -6.48 14.28 1.13
CA LEU A 8 -5.69 13.05 1.10
C LEU A 8 -4.26 13.31 0.63
N LEU A 9 -4.08 14.21 -0.33
CA LEU A 9 -2.78 14.48 -0.94
C LEU A 9 -1.85 15.21 0.02
N GLU A 10 -2.35 16.25 0.70
CA GLU A 10 -1.52 17.10 1.55
C GLU A 10 -0.88 16.37 2.74
N PRO A 11 -1.60 15.58 3.55
CA PRO A 11 -0.98 14.84 4.64
C PRO A 11 0.13 13.91 4.16
N ILE A 12 -0.10 13.19 3.06
CA ILE A 12 0.90 12.29 2.47
C ILE A 12 2.10 13.08 1.93
N TRP A 13 1.86 14.22 1.28
CA TRP A 13 2.94 15.06 0.77
C TRP A 13 3.80 15.68 1.87
N VAL A 14 3.19 16.18 2.93
CA VAL A 14 3.91 16.77 4.07
C VAL A 14 4.89 15.75 4.66
N GLU A 15 4.42 14.54 4.91
CA GLU A 15 5.25 13.46 5.42
C GLU A 15 6.32 13.02 4.41
N PHE A 16 5.94 12.85 3.15
CA PHE A 16 6.87 12.50 2.08
C PHE A 16 8.00 13.53 1.95
N ARG A 17 7.67 14.82 2.02
CA ARG A 17 8.64 15.90 1.99
C ARG A 17 9.60 15.85 3.17
N ALA A 18 9.09 15.59 4.38
CA ALA A 18 9.92 15.44 5.58
C ALA A 18 10.93 14.30 5.45
N LEU A 19 10.52 13.19 4.83
CA LEU A 19 11.35 12.02 4.59
C LEU A 19 12.39 12.18 3.47
N LEU A 20 12.21 13.15 2.57
CA LEU A 20 13.20 13.42 1.50
C LEU A 20 14.57 13.88 2.03
N GLY A 21 14.66 14.25 3.32
CA GLY A 21 15.88 14.71 3.95
C GLY A 21 16.27 16.14 3.60
N ALA A 22 17.49 16.53 3.98
CA ALA A 22 18.01 17.87 3.78
C ALA A 22 17.92 18.30 2.30
N GLU A 23 17.57 19.57 2.10
CA GLU A 23 17.51 20.16 0.79
C GLU A 23 18.81 19.87 0.02
N ARG A 24 18.66 19.37 -1.20
CA ARG A 24 19.80 19.20 -2.10
C ARG A 24 20.47 20.56 -2.30
N PRO A 25 21.80 20.56 -2.57
CA PRO A 25 22.53 21.81 -2.73
C PRO A 25 21.81 22.74 -3.70
N PRO A 26 21.80 24.04 -3.43
CA PRO A 26 21.15 25.03 -4.28
C PRO A 26 21.68 24.91 -5.72
N PHE A 27 20.84 25.28 -6.67
CA PHE A 27 21.22 25.32 -8.07
C PHE A 27 22.42 26.27 -8.24
N ASP A 28 23.52 25.71 -8.72
CA ASP A 28 24.72 26.50 -9.08
C ASP A 28 24.74 26.73 -10.59
N PRO A 29 24.50 27.96 -11.08
CA PRO A 29 24.55 28.29 -12.51
C PRO A 29 25.96 28.25 -13.06
N GLY A 30 27.00 28.35 -12.22
CA GLY A 30 28.42 28.31 -12.59
C GLY A 30 29.02 26.91 -12.59
N HIS A 31 28.23 25.85 -12.35
CA HIS A 31 28.77 24.49 -12.29
C HIS A 31 29.47 24.09 -13.60
N PRO A 32 30.72 23.57 -13.55
CA PRO A 32 31.54 23.28 -14.73
C PRO A 32 30.89 22.34 -15.76
N LEU A 33 29.95 21.50 -15.35
CA LEU A 33 29.20 20.60 -16.23
C LEU A 33 27.97 21.26 -16.88
N GLY A 34 27.82 22.59 -16.80
CA GLY A 34 26.81 23.35 -17.54
C GLY A 34 25.37 22.97 -17.17
N CYS A 35 25.09 22.72 -15.91
CA CYS A 35 23.72 22.44 -15.41
C CYS A 35 22.85 23.70 -15.47
N HIS A 36 22.43 24.10 -16.69
CA HIS A 36 21.66 25.32 -16.93
C HIS A 36 20.16 25.20 -16.58
N ARG A 37 19.65 23.99 -16.28
CA ARG A 37 18.24 23.80 -16.00
C ARG A 37 18.01 23.54 -14.52
N ARG A 38 17.17 24.38 -13.91
CA ARG A 38 16.70 24.16 -12.55
C ARG A 38 16.05 22.78 -12.44
N ARG A 39 16.28 22.12 -11.31
CA ARG A 39 15.62 20.86 -10.96
C ARG A 39 14.10 21.07 -10.85
N VAL A 40 13.30 20.19 -11.44
CA VAL A 40 11.85 20.17 -11.25
C VAL A 40 11.56 19.93 -9.77
N ALA A 41 10.68 20.74 -9.19
CA ALA A 41 10.30 20.63 -7.79
C ALA A 41 9.76 19.23 -7.47
N ASP A 42 10.14 18.68 -6.31
CA ASP A 42 9.74 17.34 -5.91
C ASP A 42 8.22 17.20 -5.78
N ARG A 43 7.53 18.27 -5.36
CA ARG A 43 6.05 18.32 -5.34
C ARG A 43 5.44 18.05 -6.72
N VAL A 44 5.96 18.69 -7.75
CA VAL A 44 5.46 18.51 -9.13
C VAL A 44 5.63 17.05 -9.57
N VAL A 45 6.81 16.47 -9.32
CA VAL A 45 7.07 15.06 -9.66
C VAL A 45 6.19 14.12 -8.85
N PHE A 46 5.99 14.39 -7.56
CA PHE A 46 5.13 13.60 -6.69
C PHE A 46 3.68 13.57 -7.20
N GLU A 47 3.14 14.72 -7.61
CA GLU A 47 1.78 14.77 -8.19
C GLU A 47 1.64 13.93 -9.47
N HIS A 48 2.67 13.90 -10.32
CA HIS A 48 2.70 13.01 -11.48
C HIS A 48 2.78 11.53 -11.08
N VAL A 49 3.57 11.19 -10.05
CA VAL A 49 3.63 9.82 -9.52
C VAL A 49 2.29 9.39 -8.93
N VAL A 50 1.61 10.27 -8.19
CA VAL A 50 0.26 10.01 -7.68
C VAL A 50 -0.75 9.87 -8.83
N ALA A 51 -0.65 10.68 -9.87
CA ALA A 51 -1.50 10.53 -11.06
C ALA A 51 -1.27 9.18 -11.76
N ALA A 52 0.00 8.73 -11.87
CA ALA A 52 0.31 7.39 -12.39
C ALA A 52 -0.32 6.29 -11.53
N LEU A 53 -0.21 6.40 -10.20
CA LEU A 53 -0.81 5.46 -9.26
C LEU A 53 -2.34 5.35 -9.48
N VAL A 54 -3.02 6.49 -9.47
CA VAL A 54 -4.49 6.55 -9.53
C VAL A 54 -5.02 6.07 -10.88
N HIS A 55 -4.44 6.57 -11.97
CA HIS A 55 -4.94 6.27 -13.33
C HIS A 55 -4.38 4.97 -13.91
N GLY A 56 -3.28 4.43 -13.36
CA GLY A 56 -2.58 3.28 -13.93
C GLY A 56 -1.89 3.60 -15.25
N SER A 57 -1.67 4.89 -15.54
CA SER A 57 -1.10 5.36 -16.79
C SER A 57 0.42 5.17 -16.83
N GLY A 58 0.96 5.04 -18.05
CA GLY A 58 2.40 5.17 -18.29
C GLY A 58 2.88 6.60 -18.09
N TYR A 59 4.16 6.77 -17.76
CA TYR A 59 4.73 8.08 -17.42
C TYR A 59 4.70 9.09 -18.58
N GLU A 60 4.77 8.61 -19.82
CA GLU A 60 4.64 9.43 -21.02
C GLU A 60 3.29 10.12 -21.13
N ARG A 61 2.22 9.42 -20.70
CA ARG A 61 0.84 9.95 -20.77
C ARG A 61 0.54 10.99 -19.68
N ILE A 62 1.29 10.95 -18.59
CA ILE A 62 1.12 11.89 -17.48
C ILE A 62 2.19 12.96 -17.46
N ALA A 63 3.19 12.88 -18.34
CA ALA A 63 4.21 13.91 -18.49
C ALA A 63 3.60 15.26 -18.92
N SER A 64 4.27 16.34 -18.57
CA SER A 64 3.88 17.69 -18.91
C SER A 64 5.10 18.49 -19.42
N PRO A 65 4.90 19.65 -20.06
CA PRO A 65 6.02 20.51 -20.50
C PRO A 65 6.99 20.85 -19.37
N GLY A 66 6.49 20.96 -18.13
CA GLY A 66 7.32 21.25 -16.95
C GLY A 66 7.92 20.01 -16.26
N CYS A 67 7.49 18.78 -16.63
CA CYS A 67 7.94 17.56 -16.00
C CYS A 67 7.90 16.38 -16.99
N SER A 68 9.04 16.07 -17.60
CA SER A 68 9.15 14.97 -18.56
C SER A 68 9.03 13.60 -17.91
N ASP A 69 8.61 12.59 -18.68
CA ASP A 69 8.56 11.19 -18.25
C ASP A 69 9.89 10.67 -17.72
N ARG A 70 11.01 11.09 -18.34
CA ARG A 70 12.38 10.77 -17.90
C ARG A 70 12.65 11.33 -16.50
N THR A 71 12.21 12.56 -16.22
CA THR A 71 12.33 13.17 -14.89
C THR A 71 11.51 12.38 -13.85
N ILE A 72 10.28 12.01 -14.18
CA ILE A 72 9.41 11.23 -13.31
C ILE A 72 10.06 9.86 -13.00
N ARG A 73 10.49 9.12 -14.03
CA ARG A 73 11.12 7.79 -13.88
C ARG A 73 12.36 7.83 -12.99
N ARG A 74 13.25 8.81 -13.22
CA ARG A 74 14.48 8.94 -12.43
C ARG A 74 14.18 9.22 -10.96
N ARG A 75 13.28 10.18 -10.68
CA ARG A 75 12.92 10.52 -9.31
C ARG A 75 12.22 9.38 -8.59
N LEU A 76 11.29 8.77 -9.26
CA LEU A 76 10.58 7.61 -8.70
C LEU A 76 11.55 6.47 -8.37
N ALA A 77 12.54 6.21 -9.24
CA ALA A 77 13.55 5.19 -8.97
C ALA A 77 14.42 5.57 -7.74
N GLU A 78 14.82 6.84 -7.62
CA GLU A 78 15.54 7.36 -6.45
C GLU A 78 14.71 7.18 -5.16
N TRP A 79 13.44 7.56 -5.18
CA TRP A 79 12.52 7.47 -4.04
C TRP A 79 12.19 6.03 -3.65
N ALA A 80 11.99 5.18 -4.64
CA ALA A 80 11.75 3.76 -4.43
C ALA A 80 12.96 3.05 -3.83
N ALA A 81 14.18 3.35 -4.34
CA ALA A 81 15.43 2.80 -3.79
C ALA A 81 15.69 3.26 -2.34
N ALA A 82 15.21 4.45 -1.97
CA ALA A 82 15.29 4.96 -0.60
C ALA A 82 14.17 4.43 0.33
N GLY A 83 13.25 3.56 -0.16
CA GLY A 83 12.15 2.99 0.63
C GLY A 83 11.12 4.03 1.08
N LEU A 84 10.96 5.15 0.35
CA LEU A 84 10.05 6.23 0.79
C LEU A 84 8.57 5.80 0.79
N GLY A 85 8.18 4.84 -0.03
CA GLY A 85 6.82 4.29 -0.02
C GLY A 85 6.48 3.65 1.33
N GLU A 86 7.37 2.79 1.80
CA GLU A 86 7.26 2.08 3.09
C GLU A 86 7.28 3.06 4.26
N GLN A 87 8.19 4.04 4.21
CA GLN A 87 8.32 5.04 5.29
C GLN A 87 7.07 5.92 5.42
N VAL A 88 6.52 6.40 4.30
CA VAL A 88 5.26 7.17 4.29
C VAL A 88 4.09 6.35 4.79
N HIS A 89 4.03 5.06 4.42
CA HIS A 89 2.99 4.18 4.93
C HIS A 89 3.14 3.97 6.45
N ALA A 90 4.34 3.72 6.94
CA ALA A 90 4.60 3.59 8.38
C ALA A 90 4.16 4.86 9.16
N ALA A 91 4.43 6.04 8.61
CA ALA A 91 3.97 7.29 9.18
C ALA A 91 2.43 7.41 9.19
N ALA A 92 1.76 7.01 8.11
CA ALA A 92 0.30 6.98 8.03
C ALA A 92 -0.32 6.00 9.05
N VAL A 93 0.30 4.83 9.24
CA VAL A 93 -0.12 3.83 10.24
C VAL A 93 0.04 4.37 11.65
N ARG A 94 1.19 5.00 11.97
CA ARG A 94 1.41 5.65 13.27
C ARG A 94 0.39 6.77 13.54
N ALA A 95 0.10 7.60 12.54
CA ALA A 95 -0.90 8.66 12.67
C ALA A 95 -2.30 8.08 12.92
N TYR A 96 -2.65 6.99 12.25
CA TYR A 96 -3.91 6.30 12.47
C TYR A 96 -3.98 5.73 13.89
N ASP A 97 -2.94 5.06 14.36
CA ASP A 97 -2.88 4.50 15.71
C ASP A 97 -3.01 5.59 16.78
N LEU A 98 -2.29 6.69 16.64
CA LEU A 98 -2.33 7.81 17.58
C LEU A 98 -3.72 8.45 17.70
N ILE A 99 -4.46 8.58 16.59
CA ILE A 99 -5.73 9.34 16.55
C ILE A 99 -6.93 8.42 16.77
N ILE A 100 -6.91 7.23 16.20
CA ILE A 100 -8.04 6.27 16.24
C ILE A 100 -7.75 5.09 17.15
N GLY A 101 -6.54 4.55 17.09
CA GLY A 101 -6.12 3.28 17.70
C GLY A 101 -6.24 2.11 16.71
N LEU A 102 -5.21 1.30 16.65
CA LEU A 102 -5.18 0.05 15.88
C LEU A 102 -5.74 -1.11 16.71
N GLU A 103 -6.54 -1.96 16.08
CA GLU A 103 -7.12 -3.16 16.70
C GLU A 103 -6.26 -4.39 16.35
N LEU A 104 -5.05 -4.47 16.96
CA LEU A 104 -4.02 -5.46 16.62
C LEU A 104 -4.26 -6.86 17.20
N GLY A 105 -5.30 -7.07 18.02
CA GLY A 105 -5.66 -8.38 18.54
C GLY A 105 -6.05 -9.40 17.46
N ASP A 106 -6.57 -8.91 16.35
CA ASP A 106 -6.98 -9.70 15.20
C ASP A 106 -6.28 -9.16 13.93
N VAL A 107 -5.54 -10.02 13.25
CA VAL A 107 -4.86 -9.73 11.99
C VAL A 107 -5.40 -10.66 10.92
N ALA A 108 -5.70 -10.15 9.74
CA ALA A 108 -6.07 -10.98 8.59
C ALA A 108 -5.03 -10.85 7.49
N VAL A 109 -4.69 -11.97 6.83
CA VAL A 109 -3.77 -11.97 5.69
C VAL A 109 -4.44 -12.64 4.50
N ASP A 110 -4.31 -12.01 3.32
CA ASP A 110 -4.84 -12.55 2.08
C ASP A 110 -4.01 -12.12 0.87
N GLY A 111 -4.05 -12.93 -0.18
CA GLY A 111 -3.39 -12.71 -1.46
C GLY A 111 -4.32 -12.11 -2.51
N CYS A 112 -3.87 -11.08 -3.22
CA CYS A 112 -4.60 -10.51 -4.35
C CYS A 112 -3.74 -10.46 -5.60
N LEU A 113 -4.32 -10.86 -6.75
CA LEU A 113 -3.63 -10.88 -8.03
C LEU A 113 -3.80 -9.56 -8.79
N THR A 114 -2.71 -9.08 -9.36
CA THR A 114 -2.64 -7.88 -10.20
C THR A 114 -2.07 -8.27 -11.56
N LYS A 115 -2.62 -7.74 -12.66
CA LYS A 115 -2.03 -7.94 -13.99
C LYS A 115 -0.67 -7.24 -14.07
N ALA A 116 0.36 -7.94 -14.55
CA ALA A 116 1.71 -7.41 -14.73
C ALA A 116 2.21 -7.70 -16.16
N PRO A 117 1.63 -7.05 -17.18
CA PRO A 117 1.88 -7.39 -18.59
C PRO A 117 3.32 -7.12 -19.05
N CYS A 118 4.03 -6.24 -18.36
CA CYS A 118 5.42 -5.91 -18.70
C CYS A 118 6.45 -6.86 -18.06
N GLY A 119 6.01 -7.82 -17.23
CA GLY A 119 6.90 -8.75 -16.54
C GLY A 119 7.73 -8.06 -15.45
N GLY A 120 8.86 -8.65 -15.12
CA GLY A 120 9.79 -8.23 -14.08
C GLY A 120 10.01 -9.30 -13.02
N PRO A 121 10.98 -9.09 -12.08
CA PRO A 121 11.32 -10.11 -11.07
C PRO A 121 10.17 -10.50 -10.13
N LEU A 122 9.20 -9.58 -9.90
CA LEU A 122 8.02 -9.84 -9.10
C LEU A 122 6.80 -10.30 -9.93
N ALA A 123 6.97 -10.56 -11.23
CA ALA A 123 5.92 -11.09 -12.09
C ALA A 123 6.09 -12.57 -12.36
N GLY A 124 4.97 -13.28 -12.49
CA GLY A 124 4.95 -14.72 -12.84
C GLY A 124 3.66 -15.06 -13.60
N PRO A 125 3.54 -16.28 -14.13
CA PRO A 125 2.35 -16.72 -14.85
C PRO A 125 1.14 -16.73 -13.93
N SER A 126 0.07 -16.03 -14.32
CA SER A 126 -1.18 -16.00 -13.55
C SER A 126 -1.96 -17.31 -13.70
N PRO A 127 -2.38 -17.94 -12.60
CA PRO A 127 -3.21 -19.16 -12.66
C PRO A 127 -4.64 -18.87 -13.16
N VAL A 128 -5.10 -17.62 -13.03
CA VAL A 128 -6.49 -17.23 -13.34
C VAL A 128 -6.63 -16.41 -14.64
N ASP A 129 -5.53 -15.98 -15.27
CA ASP A 129 -5.55 -15.19 -16.51
C ASP A 129 -4.72 -15.84 -17.62
N ARG A 130 -5.01 -17.13 -17.94
CA ARG A 130 -4.41 -17.88 -19.05
C ARG A 130 -2.87 -17.79 -19.07
N ARG A 131 -2.22 -17.88 -17.90
CA ARG A 131 -0.78 -17.78 -17.69
C ARG A 131 -0.13 -16.45 -18.15
N LYS A 132 -0.92 -15.40 -18.37
CA LYS A 132 -0.36 -14.05 -18.59
C LYS A 132 0.39 -13.56 -17.37
N GLY A 133 1.31 -12.61 -17.57
CA GLY A 133 2.11 -12.03 -16.50
C GLY A 133 1.24 -11.39 -15.42
N GLY A 134 1.44 -11.81 -14.18
CA GLY A 134 0.73 -11.32 -13.01
C GLY A 134 1.65 -11.15 -11.81
N LEU A 135 1.28 -10.25 -10.92
CA LEU A 135 1.87 -9.99 -9.63
C LEU A 135 0.89 -10.46 -8.56
N LYS A 136 1.37 -11.19 -7.56
CA LYS A 136 0.63 -11.45 -6.31
C LYS A 136 1.13 -10.47 -5.25
N ARG A 137 0.21 -9.77 -4.60
CA ARG A 137 0.46 -9.05 -3.36
C ARG A 137 -0.23 -9.79 -2.22
N SER A 138 0.50 -10.10 -1.17
CA SER A 138 -0.02 -10.59 0.10
C SER A 138 -0.07 -9.41 1.06
N VAL A 139 -1.21 -9.17 1.68
CA VAL A 139 -1.46 -8.00 2.53
C VAL A 139 -1.90 -8.47 3.90
N ALA A 140 -1.32 -7.90 4.96
CA ALA A 140 -1.80 -8.03 6.32
C ALA A 140 -2.61 -6.79 6.72
N THR A 141 -3.74 -6.99 7.38
CA THR A 141 -4.56 -5.90 7.95
C THR A 141 -4.89 -6.18 9.41
N GLU A 142 -5.08 -5.11 10.20
CA GLU A 142 -5.71 -5.23 11.51
C GLU A 142 -7.24 -5.40 11.39
N ALA A 143 -7.93 -5.58 12.52
CA ALA A 143 -9.36 -5.93 12.57
C ALA A 143 -10.29 -4.94 11.85
N ALA A 144 -9.92 -3.68 11.74
CA ALA A 144 -10.69 -2.66 11.04
C ALA A 144 -10.33 -2.52 9.55
N GLY A 145 -9.38 -3.30 9.04
CA GLY A 145 -8.97 -3.33 7.65
C GLY A 145 -7.92 -2.29 7.28
N ILE A 146 -7.16 -1.75 8.23
CA ILE A 146 -6.02 -0.90 7.92
C ILE A 146 -4.86 -1.78 7.45
N PRO A 147 -4.28 -1.56 6.27
CA PRO A 147 -3.14 -2.33 5.80
C PRO A 147 -1.93 -2.09 6.70
N LEU A 148 -1.30 -3.17 7.15
CA LEU A 148 -0.13 -3.13 8.04
C LEU A 148 1.16 -3.48 7.31
N GLY A 149 1.14 -4.52 6.49
CA GLY A 149 2.32 -5.01 5.79
C GLY A 149 1.98 -5.64 4.45
N ILE A 150 2.92 -5.61 3.52
CA ILE A 150 2.71 -6.10 2.15
C ILE A 150 3.95 -6.86 1.70
N ALA A 151 3.76 -8.09 1.24
CA ALA A 151 4.75 -8.84 0.47
C ALA A 151 4.27 -9.02 -0.98
N ALA A 152 5.22 -9.07 -1.92
CA ALA A 152 4.92 -9.19 -3.35
C ALA A 152 5.75 -10.29 -3.99
N ALA A 153 5.12 -11.06 -4.89
CA ALA A 153 5.76 -12.14 -5.64
C ALA A 153 5.06 -12.38 -6.99
N GLY A 154 5.61 -13.28 -7.81
CA GLY A 154 4.95 -13.72 -9.04
C GLY A 154 3.58 -14.36 -8.77
N ALA A 155 2.62 -14.15 -9.66
CA ALA A 155 1.24 -14.61 -9.51
C ALA A 155 1.08 -16.12 -9.29
N SER A 156 2.02 -16.94 -9.76
CA SER A 156 2.04 -18.40 -9.57
C SER A 156 2.52 -18.84 -8.19
N ARG A 157 3.07 -17.92 -7.37
CA ARG A 157 3.52 -18.26 -6.02
C ARG A 157 2.32 -18.59 -5.13
N HIS A 158 2.40 -19.68 -4.37
CA HIS A 158 1.39 -20.01 -3.35
C HIS A 158 1.34 -18.95 -2.27
N ASP A 159 0.20 -18.86 -1.57
CA ASP A 159 -0.03 -17.83 -0.55
C ASP A 159 0.74 -18.14 0.75
N SER A 160 0.78 -19.41 1.17
CA SER A 160 1.46 -19.83 2.40
C SER A 160 2.92 -19.36 2.53
N PRO A 161 3.79 -19.45 1.52
CA PRO A 161 5.15 -18.93 1.61
C PRO A 161 5.27 -17.42 1.70
N LEU A 162 4.19 -16.67 1.43
CA LEU A 162 4.17 -15.22 1.56
C LEU A 162 3.68 -14.75 2.94
N LEU A 163 3.15 -15.66 3.76
CA LEU A 163 2.61 -15.31 5.07
C LEU A 163 3.67 -14.70 5.99
N ALA A 164 4.76 -15.41 6.25
CA ALA A 164 5.82 -14.91 7.14
C ALA A 164 6.41 -13.58 6.64
N PRO A 165 6.84 -13.42 5.36
CA PRO A 165 7.29 -12.12 4.85
C PRO A 165 6.26 -11.00 4.99
N THR A 166 4.95 -11.31 4.91
CA THR A 166 3.88 -10.32 5.05
C THR A 166 3.73 -9.87 6.50
N LEU A 167 3.81 -10.81 7.45
CA LEU A 167 3.75 -10.51 8.88
C LEU A 167 5.01 -9.80 9.37
N ASP A 168 6.19 -10.17 8.86
CA ASP A 168 7.45 -9.47 9.13
C ASP A 168 7.39 -8.01 8.64
N ALA A 169 6.85 -7.80 7.43
CA ALA A 169 6.62 -6.46 6.90
C ALA A 169 5.66 -5.67 7.78
N ALA A 170 4.59 -6.29 8.31
CA ALA A 170 3.66 -5.64 9.23
C ALA A 170 4.34 -5.27 10.55
N ALA A 171 5.13 -6.16 11.13
CA ALA A 171 5.91 -5.90 12.33
C ALA A 171 6.89 -4.73 12.14
N SER A 172 7.58 -4.69 10.99
CA SER A 172 8.48 -3.59 10.62
C SER A 172 7.75 -2.24 10.55
N GLN A 173 6.56 -2.19 9.93
CA GLN A 173 5.76 -0.97 9.82
C GLN A 173 5.26 -0.46 11.19
N LEU A 174 5.08 -1.37 12.15
CA LEU A 174 4.66 -1.08 13.52
C LEU A 174 5.83 -0.83 14.49
N GLY A 175 7.08 -0.82 14.00
CA GLY A 175 8.28 -0.65 14.85
C GLY A 175 8.48 -1.80 15.84
N GLY A 176 8.01 -3.01 15.50
CA GLY A 176 8.09 -4.20 16.35
C GLY A 176 7.00 -4.30 17.43
N MET A 177 6.13 -3.31 17.55
CA MET A 177 5.06 -3.27 18.56
C MET A 177 3.85 -4.10 18.13
N LEU A 178 3.94 -5.41 18.21
CA LEU A 178 2.78 -6.30 18.12
C LEU A 178 2.37 -6.77 19.52
N PRO A 179 1.06 -6.81 19.87
CA PRO A 179 0.61 -7.28 21.19
C PRO A 179 0.95 -8.76 21.40
N GLY A 180 1.10 -9.17 22.69
CA GLY A 180 1.50 -10.53 23.04
C GLY A 180 0.50 -11.62 22.61
N GLN A 181 -0.81 -11.34 22.74
CA GLN A 181 -1.88 -12.25 22.27
C GLN A 181 -2.55 -11.66 21.02
N ARG A 182 -2.47 -12.37 19.92
CA ARG A 182 -3.03 -11.97 18.63
C ARG A 182 -3.47 -13.18 17.83
N THR A 183 -4.52 -13.02 17.07
CA THR A 183 -5.08 -14.06 16.20
C THR A 183 -4.86 -13.70 14.74
N CYS A 184 -4.34 -14.65 13.94
CA CYS A 184 -4.23 -14.49 12.50
C CYS A 184 -5.33 -15.25 11.79
N HIS A 185 -6.16 -14.52 11.03
CA HIS A 185 -7.29 -15.07 10.26
C HIS A 185 -6.86 -15.30 8.81
N LEU A 186 -6.96 -16.54 8.36
CA LEU A 186 -6.48 -17.00 7.06
C LEU A 186 -7.55 -17.78 6.29
N ASP A 187 -7.40 -17.82 4.96
CA ASP A 187 -8.19 -18.69 4.11
C ASP A 187 -7.76 -20.15 4.22
N ALA A 188 -8.63 -21.06 3.77
CA ALA A 188 -8.37 -22.49 3.70
C ALA A 188 -7.14 -22.83 2.84
N ALA A 189 -6.79 -21.98 1.86
CA ALA A 189 -5.57 -22.14 1.06
C ALA A 189 -4.26 -22.06 1.88
N TYR A 190 -4.32 -21.53 3.09
CA TYR A 190 -3.19 -21.47 4.01
C TYR A 190 -3.12 -22.70 4.94
N ASP A 191 -4.08 -23.61 4.89
CA ASP A 191 -4.10 -24.75 5.82
C ASP A 191 -2.98 -25.76 5.52
N GLY A 192 -1.97 -25.73 6.38
CA GLY A 192 -0.79 -26.59 6.28
C GLY A 192 0.08 -26.51 7.52
N LYS A 193 0.84 -27.60 7.78
CA LYS A 193 1.78 -27.64 8.91
C LYS A 193 2.79 -26.48 8.90
N PRO A 194 3.42 -26.12 7.73
CA PRO A 194 4.37 -25.01 7.70
C PRO A 194 3.76 -23.66 8.10
N THR A 195 2.51 -23.40 7.67
CA THR A 195 1.79 -22.18 8.03
C THR A 195 1.55 -22.09 9.53
N ARG A 196 1.08 -23.19 10.14
CA ARG A 196 0.81 -23.24 11.58
C ARG A 196 2.07 -23.07 12.40
N GLN A 197 3.16 -23.72 11.97
CA GLN A 197 4.47 -23.56 12.60
C GLN A 197 4.98 -22.12 12.51
N ALA A 198 4.91 -21.51 11.33
CA ALA A 198 5.33 -20.10 11.16
C ALA A 198 4.51 -19.13 12.02
N LEU A 199 3.20 -19.35 12.16
CA LEU A 199 2.35 -18.54 13.04
C LEU A 199 2.70 -18.71 14.52
N ASP A 200 2.96 -19.94 14.95
CA ASP A 200 3.37 -20.25 16.32
C ASP A 200 4.72 -19.59 16.65
N GLU A 201 5.72 -19.73 15.78
CA GLU A 201 7.02 -19.07 15.88
C GLU A 201 6.90 -17.53 15.97
N LEU A 202 5.94 -16.94 15.25
CA LEU A 202 5.65 -15.51 15.27
C LEU A 202 4.72 -15.10 16.42
N GLY A 203 4.26 -16.05 17.25
CA GLY A 203 3.38 -15.81 18.39
C GLY A 203 1.93 -15.48 18.02
N PHE A 204 1.44 -16.00 16.89
CA PHE A 204 0.05 -15.86 16.48
C PHE A 204 -0.77 -17.12 16.77
N ARG A 205 -1.97 -16.95 17.30
CA ARG A 205 -2.98 -17.99 17.24
C ARG A 205 -3.54 -18.09 15.82
N ALA A 206 -3.49 -19.28 15.22
CA ALA A 206 -3.99 -19.51 13.88
C ALA A 206 -5.52 -19.74 13.87
N GLU A 207 -6.27 -18.90 13.16
CA GLU A 207 -7.67 -19.17 12.76
C GLU A 207 -7.74 -19.31 11.23
N ILE A 208 -7.69 -20.57 10.78
CA ILE A 208 -7.72 -20.92 9.36
C ILE A 208 -9.08 -21.47 9.00
N ALA A 209 -9.72 -20.90 7.96
CA ALA A 209 -11.00 -21.40 7.45
C ALA A 209 -10.87 -22.88 7.04
N ARG A 210 -11.89 -23.69 7.31
CA ARG A 210 -11.90 -25.11 6.96
C ARG A 210 -12.53 -25.32 5.59
N LEU A 211 -11.88 -26.13 4.76
CA LEU A 211 -12.42 -26.51 3.46
C LEU A 211 -13.78 -27.25 3.64
N GLY A 212 -14.78 -26.89 2.84
CA GLY A 212 -16.10 -27.54 2.88
C GLY A 212 -17.03 -27.08 4.00
N ILE A 213 -16.61 -26.20 4.90
CA ILE A 213 -17.49 -25.59 5.89
C ILE A 213 -17.84 -24.16 5.42
N PRO A 214 -19.09 -23.89 5.00
CA PRO A 214 -19.50 -22.55 4.64
C PRO A 214 -19.36 -21.63 5.86
N ALA A 215 -18.41 -20.69 5.82
CA ALA A 215 -18.38 -19.59 6.75
C ALA A 215 -19.04 -18.39 6.04
N PRO A 216 -20.11 -17.80 6.61
CA PRO A 216 -20.66 -16.57 6.07
C PRO A 216 -19.54 -15.52 6.03
N ILE A 217 -19.25 -14.98 4.85
CA ILE A 217 -18.16 -14.00 4.64
C ILE A 217 -18.28 -12.83 5.63
N GLN A 218 -19.51 -12.38 5.89
CA GLN A 218 -19.78 -11.29 6.82
C GLN A 218 -19.62 -11.68 8.31
N ALA A 219 -19.68 -12.96 8.64
CA ALA A 219 -19.49 -13.46 10.00
C ALA A 219 -18.03 -13.78 10.31
N THR A 220 -17.15 -13.76 9.32
CA THR A 220 -15.73 -14.04 9.51
C THR A 220 -14.94 -12.76 9.67
N ARG A 221 -13.95 -12.78 10.57
CA ARG A 221 -13.00 -11.68 10.76
C ARG A 221 -12.02 -11.48 9.57
N ARG A 222 -12.31 -12.14 8.45
CA ARG A 222 -11.59 -11.98 7.17
C ARG A 222 -12.17 -10.88 6.27
N TRP A 223 -13.43 -10.49 6.45
CA TRP A 223 -14.04 -9.43 5.67
C TRP A 223 -13.18 -8.14 5.56
N PRO A 224 -12.48 -7.70 6.63
CA PRO A 224 -11.64 -6.50 6.55
C PRO A 224 -10.56 -6.57 5.47
N ILE A 225 -9.88 -7.71 5.28
CA ILE A 225 -8.81 -7.82 4.27
C ILE A 225 -9.36 -7.82 2.85
N GLU A 226 -10.50 -8.47 2.59
CA GLU A 226 -11.16 -8.45 1.29
C GLU A 226 -11.56 -7.02 0.89
N ARG A 227 -12.12 -6.28 1.84
CA ARG A 227 -12.46 -4.86 1.70
C ARG A 227 -11.22 -4.01 1.42
N THR A 228 -10.13 -4.24 2.13
CA THR A 228 -8.86 -3.52 1.92
C THR A 228 -8.26 -3.81 0.56
N ASN A 229 -8.29 -5.07 0.11
CA ASN A 229 -7.90 -5.44 -1.24
C ASN A 229 -8.76 -4.71 -2.29
N SER A 230 -10.06 -4.57 -2.04
CA SER A 230 -10.97 -3.79 -2.90
C SER A 230 -10.58 -2.30 -2.93
N TRP A 231 -10.30 -1.67 -1.78
CA TRP A 231 -9.85 -0.29 -1.72
C TRP A 231 -8.53 -0.07 -2.46
N MET A 232 -7.57 -0.97 -2.29
CA MET A 232 -6.29 -0.92 -3.01
C MET A 232 -6.48 -1.10 -4.52
N ASN A 233 -7.41 -1.94 -4.96
CA ASN A 233 -7.79 -2.11 -6.37
C ASN A 233 -8.45 -0.86 -6.97
N GLY A 234 -8.86 0.11 -6.18
CA GLY A 234 -9.27 1.43 -6.65
C GLY A 234 -8.16 2.18 -7.39
N TYR A 235 -6.89 1.86 -7.14
CA TYR A 235 -5.74 2.47 -7.81
C TYR A 235 -5.38 1.71 -9.09
N GLY A 236 -5.29 2.42 -10.20
CA GLY A 236 -5.06 1.83 -11.53
C GLY A 236 -3.76 1.03 -11.63
N LYS A 237 -2.66 1.50 -11.00
CA LYS A 237 -1.39 0.74 -10.95
C LYS A 237 -1.54 -0.60 -10.23
N LEU A 238 -2.40 -0.71 -9.22
CA LEU A 238 -2.62 -1.94 -8.48
C LEU A 238 -3.59 -2.90 -9.17
N ARG A 239 -4.31 -2.46 -10.20
CA ARG A 239 -5.06 -3.34 -11.12
C ARG A 239 -4.20 -3.83 -12.26
N ARG A 240 -3.27 -2.99 -12.73
CA ARG A 240 -2.38 -3.30 -13.85
C ARG A 240 -1.02 -2.65 -13.62
N MET A 241 -0.10 -3.43 -13.07
CA MET A 241 1.27 -3.02 -12.81
C MET A 241 2.07 -3.08 -14.11
N THR A 242 2.56 -1.94 -14.55
CA THR A 242 3.40 -1.83 -15.76
C THR A 242 4.88 -1.62 -15.45
N ASP A 243 5.21 -1.41 -14.19
CA ASP A 243 6.58 -1.25 -13.73
C ASP A 243 7.23 -2.61 -13.52
N ARG A 244 8.50 -2.74 -13.95
CA ARG A 244 9.29 -3.97 -13.87
C ARG A 244 10.27 -3.97 -12.70
N ASN A 245 10.66 -2.78 -12.24
CA ASN A 245 11.61 -2.64 -11.13
C ASN A 245 10.91 -3.00 -9.81
N PRO A 246 11.43 -3.98 -9.04
CA PRO A 246 10.83 -4.41 -7.79
C PRO A 246 10.62 -3.28 -6.77
N ALA A 247 11.61 -2.39 -6.62
CA ALA A 247 11.51 -1.28 -5.68
C ALA A 247 10.37 -0.32 -6.05
N ILE A 248 10.17 -0.03 -7.36
CA ILE A 248 9.07 0.81 -7.84
C ILE A 248 7.71 0.10 -7.61
N VAL A 249 7.64 -1.20 -7.82
CA VAL A 249 6.43 -1.98 -7.55
C VAL A 249 6.08 -1.87 -6.06
N VAL A 250 7.01 -2.15 -5.17
CA VAL A 250 6.84 -2.06 -3.71
C VAL A 250 6.46 -0.63 -3.29
N PHE A 251 7.14 0.38 -3.82
CA PHE A 251 6.81 1.78 -3.59
C PHE A 251 5.33 2.09 -3.88
N TYR A 252 4.80 1.65 -5.03
CA TYR A 252 3.40 1.89 -5.38
C TYR A 252 2.42 1.12 -4.49
N LEU A 253 2.77 -0.10 -4.08
CA LEU A 253 1.95 -0.88 -3.15
C LEU A 253 1.80 -0.14 -1.81
N TYR A 254 2.89 0.33 -1.24
CA TYR A 254 2.89 1.04 0.03
C TYR A 254 2.32 2.47 -0.08
N LEU A 255 2.56 3.17 -1.18
CA LEU A 255 1.94 4.48 -1.40
C LEU A 255 0.41 4.36 -1.49
N ALA A 256 -0.11 3.33 -2.15
CA ALA A 256 -1.55 3.06 -2.17
C ALA A 256 -2.09 2.72 -0.77
N ALA A 257 -1.37 1.89 -0.01
CA ALA A 257 -1.71 1.56 1.37
C ALA A 257 -1.74 2.81 2.27
N ALA A 258 -0.78 3.73 2.12
CA ALA A 258 -0.77 5.01 2.82
C ALA A 258 -2.01 5.85 2.52
N PHE A 259 -2.41 5.96 1.24
CA PHE A 259 -3.64 6.66 0.86
C PHE A 259 -4.90 5.99 1.42
N VAL A 260 -4.95 4.65 1.45
CA VAL A 260 -6.06 3.90 2.07
C VAL A 260 -6.12 4.23 3.57
N THR A 261 -5.00 4.16 4.26
CA THR A 261 -4.90 4.45 5.70
C THR A 261 -5.34 5.88 6.03
N ILE A 262 -4.84 6.89 5.32
CA ILE A 262 -5.23 8.30 5.54
C ILE A 262 -6.70 8.52 5.22
N ARG A 263 -7.25 7.90 4.18
CA ARG A 263 -8.69 7.97 3.89
C ARG A 263 -9.52 7.42 5.05
N GLN A 264 -9.14 6.27 5.60
CA GLN A 264 -9.82 5.66 6.74
C GLN A 264 -9.65 6.49 8.01
N LEU A 265 -8.46 7.04 8.25
CA LEU A 265 -8.22 7.97 9.35
C LEU A 265 -9.18 9.16 9.29
N ILE A 266 -9.28 9.85 8.17
CA ILE A 266 -10.16 11.00 8.00
C ILE A 266 -11.63 10.62 8.18
N GLN A 267 -12.06 9.49 7.60
CA GLN A 267 -13.43 9.00 7.74
C GLN A 267 -13.80 8.71 9.20
N ARG A 268 -12.93 7.97 9.91
CA ARG A 268 -13.16 7.57 11.31
C ARG A 268 -13.03 8.73 12.27
N ALA A 269 -12.06 9.63 12.06
CA ALA A 269 -11.93 10.83 12.86
C ALA A 269 -13.18 11.74 12.75
N ARG A 270 -13.71 11.91 11.54
CA ARG A 270 -14.97 12.63 11.33
C ARG A 270 -16.14 12.03 12.08
N THR A 271 -16.21 10.70 12.19
CA THR A 271 -17.28 10.01 12.91
C THR A 271 -17.06 10.10 14.42
N ARG A 272 -15.83 9.82 14.88
CA ARG A 272 -15.48 9.75 16.31
C ARG A 272 -15.51 11.10 17.00
N TYR A 273 -15.04 12.16 16.32
CA TYR A 273 -14.92 13.51 16.86
C TYR A 273 -16.00 14.45 16.33
N ARG A 274 -17.08 13.91 15.78
CA ARG A 274 -18.25 14.69 15.43
C ARG A 274 -18.91 15.14 16.72
N TRP A 275 -18.77 16.43 17.05
CA TRP A 275 -19.51 17.06 18.12
C TRP A 275 -21.00 16.82 17.89
N ASP A 276 -21.81 16.68 18.95
CA ASP A 276 -23.23 16.31 18.97
C ASP A 276 -24.20 17.22 18.17
N THR A 277 -23.76 17.81 17.12
CA THR A 277 -24.65 18.39 16.12
C THR A 277 -25.17 17.24 15.25
N GLY A 278 -26.45 16.93 15.41
CA GLY A 278 -27.14 15.99 14.55
C GLY A 278 -26.84 16.22 13.08
N PRO A 279 -27.07 15.24 12.19
CA PRO A 279 -26.71 15.34 10.78
C PRO A 279 -27.30 16.62 10.18
N THR A 280 -26.43 17.56 9.80
CA THR A 280 -26.80 18.85 9.22
C THR A 280 -27.38 18.74 7.81
N THR A 281 -27.36 17.57 7.21
CA THR A 281 -28.01 17.26 5.95
C THR A 281 -29.34 16.57 6.20
N LYS A 282 -30.43 17.31 6.21
CA LYS A 282 -31.72 16.74 5.81
C LYS A 282 -31.51 16.17 4.40
N ARG A 283 -31.63 14.85 4.24
CA ARG A 283 -31.80 14.27 2.91
C ARG A 283 -32.99 15.01 2.31
N LEU A 284 -32.76 15.78 1.28
CA LEU A 284 -33.85 16.24 0.40
C LEU A 284 -34.53 14.97 -0.11
N LYS A 285 -35.81 14.82 0.22
CA LYS A 285 -36.68 13.76 -0.29
C LYS A 285 -36.88 13.98 -1.78
#